data_073c761db3a1b89a423572068d73f683
#
_entry.id   073c761db3a1b89a423572068d73f683
#
_cell.length_a   1.000
_cell.length_b   1.000
_cell.length_c   1.000
_cell.angle_alpha   90.00
_cell.angle_beta   90.00
_cell.angle_gamma   90.00
#
_symmetry.space_group_name_H-M   'P 1'
#
loop_
_entity.id
_entity.type
_entity.pdbx_description
1 polymer ?
#
loop_
_entity_poly.entity_id
_entity_poly.type
_entity_poly.pdbx_seq_one_letter_code
_entity_poly.pdbx_strand_id
1 'polypeptide(L)'
;MDKRALITGITGQDGSYLAEFLLDRGYEVHGVVRRSSALNRSRIDHLQHVHPSDADGCRFILHYGDMTDSGGLNRLVKLVRPDEVYNLAAQSHVHVSFDLPEFTGNTDGLGTTRLLEAIRTTGVPARFYQASTSEMFGNTPPPQNETSQFHARSPYAASKIYAHCMTVNYREAHGMYACSGILF
;
A
#
# COMPACT_ATOMS: atom_id res chain seq x y z
N MET A 1 -4.02 4.62 23.80
CA MET A 1 -3.06 4.98 22.73
C MET A 1 -3.85 4.97 21.43
N ASP A 2 -3.74 6.04 20.67
CA ASP A 2 -4.39 6.11 19.36
C ASP A 2 -3.74 5.09 18.43
N LYS A 3 -4.53 4.42 17.59
CA LYS A 3 -4.00 3.47 16.61
C LYS A 3 -3.23 4.20 15.51
N ARG A 4 -2.14 3.59 15.04
CA ARG A 4 -1.30 4.12 13.96
C ARG A 4 -1.54 3.37 12.67
N ALA A 5 -1.85 4.11 11.61
CA ALA A 5 -1.98 3.57 10.27
C ALA A 5 -0.83 4.06 9.37
N LEU A 6 -0.18 3.14 8.66
CA LEU A 6 0.79 3.45 7.63
C LEU A 6 0.15 3.21 6.25
N ILE A 7 0.06 4.26 5.43
CA ILE A 7 -0.56 4.20 4.10
C ILE A 7 0.49 4.48 3.03
N THR A 8 0.79 3.50 2.19
CA THR A 8 1.52 3.72 0.94
C THR A 8 0.55 4.14 -0.16
N GLY A 9 0.98 4.98 -1.10
CA GLY A 9 0.08 5.49 -2.14
C GLY A 9 -0.95 6.52 -1.63
N ILE A 10 -0.65 7.21 -0.53
CA ILE A 10 -1.56 8.14 0.14
C ILE A 10 -2.02 9.31 -0.75
N THR A 11 -1.24 9.69 -1.76
CA THR A 11 -1.60 10.76 -2.71
C THR A 11 -2.59 10.31 -3.80
N GLY A 12 -2.89 9.02 -3.88
CA GLY A 12 -3.90 8.46 -4.76
C GLY A 12 -5.33 8.74 -4.25
N GLN A 13 -6.32 8.39 -5.05
CA GLN A 13 -7.74 8.58 -4.69
C GLN A 13 -8.08 7.80 -3.41
N ASP A 14 -7.89 6.49 -3.43
CA ASP A 14 -8.24 5.62 -2.28
C ASP A 14 -7.41 5.96 -1.04
N GLY A 15 -6.11 6.28 -1.24
CA GLY A 15 -5.21 6.66 -0.14
C GLY A 15 -5.65 7.93 0.56
N SER A 16 -6.12 8.93 -0.20
CA SER A 16 -6.59 10.20 0.37
C SER A 16 -7.90 10.02 1.16
N TYR A 17 -8.89 9.33 0.59
CA TYR A 17 -10.15 9.04 1.29
C TYR A 17 -9.96 8.16 2.53
N LEU A 18 -9.06 7.17 2.45
CA LEU A 18 -8.73 6.34 3.60
C LEU A 18 -8.07 7.18 4.71
N ALA A 19 -7.20 8.12 4.35
CA ALA A 19 -6.56 8.99 5.32
C ALA A 19 -7.59 9.85 6.07
N GLU A 20 -8.52 10.50 5.35
CA GLU A 20 -9.63 11.25 5.94
C GLU A 20 -10.45 10.37 6.90
N PHE A 21 -10.88 9.21 6.41
CA PHE A 21 -11.68 8.27 7.17
C PHE A 21 -11.03 7.79 8.47
N LEU A 22 -9.71 7.54 8.46
CA LEU A 22 -8.97 7.10 9.65
C LEU A 22 -8.71 8.25 10.62
N LEU A 23 -8.42 9.45 10.13
CA LEU A 23 -8.27 10.66 10.95
C LEU A 23 -9.57 10.97 11.71
N ASP A 24 -10.72 10.88 11.05
CA ASP A 24 -12.05 11.06 11.67
C ASP A 24 -12.33 10.02 12.77
N ARG A 25 -11.66 8.87 12.73
CA ARG A 25 -11.73 7.81 13.74
C ARG A 25 -10.66 7.89 14.82
N GLY A 26 -9.90 8.96 14.83
CA GLY A 26 -8.88 9.21 15.85
C GLY A 26 -7.56 8.45 15.65
N TYR A 27 -7.31 7.93 14.44
CA TYR A 27 -6.00 7.34 14.13
C TYR A 27 -4.92 8.42 13.97
N GLU A 28 -3.70 8.05 14.29
CA GLU A 28 -2.50 8.72 13.80
C GLU A 28 -2.16 8.13 12.43
N VAL A 29 -2.23 8.94 11.38
CA VAL A 29 -2.06 8.51 9.99
C VAL A 29 -0.69 8.91 9.46
N HIS A 30 0.10 7.93 9.08
CA HIS A 30 1.40 8.09 8.45
C HIS A 30 1.31 7.78 6.96
N GLY A 31 1.50 8.78 6.12
CA GLY A 31 1.45 8.64 4.67
C GLY A 31 2.83 8.53 4.03
N VAL A 32 3.00 7.58 3.11
CA VAL A 32 4.23 7.45 2.31
C VAL A 32 4.07 8.18 0.99
N VAL A 33 4.94 9.16 0.74
CA VAL A 33 5.00 9.92 -0.50
C VAL A 33 6.36 9.72 -1.19
N ARG A 34 6.35 9.58 -2.51
CA ARG A 34 7.60 9.53 -3.27
C ARG A 34 8.20 10.92 -3.38
N ARG A 35 9.52 10.98 -3.35
CA ARG A 35 10.22 12.22 -3.71
C ARG A 35 10.07 12.45 -5.21
N SER A 36 9.44 13.55 -5.58
CA SER A 36 9.20 13.96 -6.95
C SER A 36 9.47 15.44 -7.11
N SER A 37 9.89 15.87 -8.30
CA SER A 37 10.02 17.29 -8.65
C SER A 37 8.67 18.01 -8.75
N ALA A 38 7.58 17.27 -8.99
CA ALA A 38 6.22 17.80 -8.95
C ALA A 38 5.55 17.42 -7.62
N LEU A 39 4.98 18.40 -6.93
CA LEU A 39 4.21 18.19 -5.71
C LEU A 39 2.82 17.64 -6.07
N ASN A 40 2.69 16.32 -6.13
CA ASN A 40 1.41 15.67 -6.36
C ASN A 40 0.71 15.33 -5.03
N ARG A 41 0.31 16.37 -4.27
CA ARG A 41 -0.32 16.23 -2.96
C ARG A 41 -1.68 16.92 -2.85
N SER A 42 -2.23 17.43 -3.94
CA SER A 42 -3.46 18.22 -3.95
C SER A 42 -4.65 17.52 -3.27
N ARG A 43 -4.67 16.18 -3.27
CA ARG A 43 -5.72 15.40 -2.60
C ARG A 43 -5.57 15.30 -1.08
N ILE A 44 -4.40 15.61 -0.54
CA ILE A 44 -4.09 15.45 0.89
C ILE A 44 -3.58 16.74 1.56
N ASP A 45 -3.36 17.82 0.79
CA ASP A 45 -2.84 19.08 1.34
C ASP A 45 -3.79 19.69 2.38
N HIS A 46 -5.11 19.55 2.17
CA HIS A 46 -6.11 20.02 3.12
C HIS A 46 -6.03 19.31 4.47
N LEU A 47 -5.57 18.06 4.52
CA LEU A 47 -5.44 17.30 5.77
C LEU A 47 -4.36 17.88 6.70
N GLN A 48 -3.32 18.49 6.14
CA GLN A 48 -2.29 19.17 6.92
C GLN A 48 -2.82 20.42 7.64
N HIS A 49 -3.84 21.07 7.08
CA HIS A 49 -4.47 22.27 7.67
C HIS A 49 -5.54 21.94 8.69
N VAL A 50 -6.25 20.84 8.50
CA VAL A 50 -7.31 20.37 9.44
C VAL A 50 -6.70 19.72 10.68
N HIS A 51 -5.52 19.11 10.52
CA HIS A 51 -4.78 18.46 11.59
C HIS A 51 -3.36 19.04 11.66
N PRO A 52 -3.21 20.32 12.09
CA PRO A 52 -1.91 21.00 12.13
C PRO A 52 -0.93 20.31 13.05
N SER A 53 0.34 20.41 12.69
CA SER A 53 1.47 19.78 13.40
C SER A 53 1.86 20.48 14.72
N ASP A 54 1.00 21.34 15.26
CA ASP A 54 1.35 22.14 16.42
C ASP A 54 1.26 21.34 17.72
N ALA A 55 2.41 21.18 18.30
CA ALA A 55 2.79 20.85 19.68
C ALA A 55 2.05 19.73 20.43
N ASP A 56 0.76 19.50 20.22
CA ASP A 56 -0.04 18.53 21.00
C ASP A 56 -0.99 17.70 20.10
N GLY A 57 -0.45 16.89 19.16
CA GLY A 57 -1.23 15.85 18.51
C GLY A 57 -1.39 15.92 16.99
N CYS A 58 -0.31 16.19 16.24
CA CYS A 58 -0.33 15.99 14.79
C CYS A 58 -0.65 14.51 14.49
N ARG A 59 -1.85 14.27 13.98
CA ARG A 59 -2.28 12.92 13.61
C ARG A 59 -2.04 12.58 12.13
N PHE A 60 -1.56 13.54 11.33
CA PHE A 60 -1.28 13.36 9.91
C PHE A 60 0.17 13.67 9.59
N ILE A 61 0.98 12.65 9.34
CA ILE A 61 2.43 12.75 9.18
C ILE A 61 2.82 12.16 7.83
N LEU A 62 3.56 12.91 7.02
CA LEU A 62 4.07 12.45 5.74
C LEU A 62 5.54 12.05 5.83
N HIS A 63 5.88 10.91 5.23
CA HIS A 63 7.22 10.38 5.12
C HIS A 63 7.62 10.20 3.67
N TYR A 64 8.86 10.54 3.33
CA TYR A 64 9.42 10.16 2.04
C TYR A 64 9.79 8.67 2.05
N GLY A 65 9.33 7.96 1.03
CA GLY A 65 9.64 6.55 0.85
C GLY A 65 9.33 6.08 -0.58
N ASP A 66 9.92 4.96 -0.96
CA ASP A 66 9.70 4.34 -2.26
C ASP A 66 9.56 2.82 -2.08
N MET A 67 8.63 2.20 -2.82
CA MET A 67 8.42 0.75 -2.79
C MET A 67 9.62 -0.04 -3.32
N THR A 68 10.54 0.64 -4.01
CA THR A 68 11.79 0.04 -4.51
C THR A 68 12.95 0.11 -3.51
N ASP A 69 12.79 0.82 -2.37
CA ASP A 69 13.81 0.98 -1.32
C ASP A 69 13.51 0.12 -0.08
N SER A 70 14.07 -1.09 -0.03
CA SER A 70 13.91 -2.00 1.12
C SER A 70 14.40 -1.39 2.44
N GLY A 71 15.51 -0.68 2.42
CA GLY A 71 16.10 -0.06 3.62
C GLY A 71 15.23 1.06 4.16
N GLY A 72 14.69 1.89 3.27
CA GLY A 72 13.76 2.96 3.60
C GLY A 72 12.47 2.44 4.21
N LEU A 73 11.86 1.42 3.61
CA LEU A 73 10.65 0.80 4.12
C LEU A 73 10.88 0.16 5.50
N ASN A 74 12.00 -0.53 5.70
CA ASN A 74 12.33 -1.13 7.00
C ASN A 74 12.50 -0.06 8.09
N ARG A 75 13.26 1.02 7.80
CA ARG A 75 13.40 2.16 8.74
C ARG A 75 12.05 2.79 9.06
N LEU A 76 11.19 2.93 8.06
CA LEU A 76 9.88 3.55 8.22
C LEU A 76 8.95 2.73 9.11
N VAL A 77 8.83 1.42 8.86
CA VAL A 77 8.04 0.50 9.69
C VAL A 77 8.56 0.50 11.13
N LYS A 78 9.88 0.48 11.32
CA LYS A 78 10.51 0.54 12.65
C LYS A 78 10.24 1.86 13.38
N LEU A 79 10.24 2.99 12.65
CA LEU A 79 9.98 4.33 13.19
C LEU A 79 8.52 4.50 13.60
N VAL A 80 7.59 4.18 12.69
CA VAL A 80 6.16 4.39 12.88
C VAL A 80 5.57 3.37 13.85
N ARG A 81 6.03 2.10 13.79
CA ARG A 81 5.45 0.96 14.53
C ARG A 81 3.92 0.90 14.34
N PRO A 82 3.43 0.80 13.11
CA PRO A 82 2.01 0.88 12.82
C PRO A 82 1.24 -0.31 13.40
N ASP A 83 -0.01 -0.08 13.78
CA ASP A 83 -0.98 -1.14 14.09
C ASP A 83 -1.58 -1.72 12.80
N GLU A 84 -1.69 -0.87 11.78
CA GLU A 84 -2.29 -1.23 10.49
C GLU A 84 -1.46 -0.65 9.34
N VAL A 85 -1.22 -1.46 8.30
CA VAL A 85 -0.50 -1.07 7.09
C VAL A 85 -1.39 -1.28 5.88
N TYR A 86 -1.62 -0.22 5.11
CA TYR A 86 -2.42 -0.23 3.89
C TYR A 86 -1.51 -0.01 2.68
N ASN A 87 -1.27 -1.06 1.91
CA ASN A 87 -0.44 -0.99 0.72
C ASN A 87 -1.28 -0.67 -0.52
N LEU A 88 -1.40 0.62 -0.83
CA LEU A 88 -2.15 1.14 -1.97
C LEU A 88 -1.21 1.69 -3.06
N ALA A 89 0.10 1.74 -2.80
CA ALA A 89 1.07 2.20 -3.78
C ALA A 89 1.21 1.22 -4.94
N ALA A 90 1.16 1.74 -6.15
CA ALA A 90 1.37 0.97 -7.37
C ALA A 90 1.73 1.87 -8.55
N GLN A 91 2.37 1.28 -9.58
CA GLN A 91 2.27 1.75 -10.94
C GLN A 91 0.96 1.19 -11.51
N SER A 92 -0.16 1.89 -11.34
CA SER A 92 -1.51 1.36 -11.57
C SER A 92 -2.04 1.55 -13.00
N HIS A 93 -1.28 2.20 -13.88
CA HIS A 93 -1.72 2.43 -15.25
C HIS A 93 -1.40 1.20 -16.11
N VAL A 94 -2.42 0.42 -16.47
CA VAL A 94 -2.29 -0.86 -17.20
C VAL A 94 -1.50 -0.69 -18.49
N HIS A 95 -1.80 0.33 -19.31
CA HIS A 95 -1.11 0.55 -20.59
C HIS A 95 0.40 0.81 -20.38
N VAL A 96 0.75 1.67 -19.42
CA VAL A 96 2.14 2.00 -19.09
C VAL A 96 2.91 0.75 -18.62
N SER A 97 2.24 -0.26 -18.07
CA SER A 97 2.89 -1.49 -17.65
C SER A 97 3.51 -2.29 -18.81
N PHE A 98 3.01 -2.12 -20.03
CA PHE A 98 3.61 -2.73 -21.23
C PHE A 98 4.89 -2.00 -21.67
N ASP A 99 4.95 -0.67 -21.45
CA ASP A 99 6.15 0.12 -21.77
C ASP A 99 7.22 -0.03 -20.69
N LEU A 100 6.81 -0.19 -19.42
CA LEU A 100 7.69 -0.25 -18.25
C LEU A 100 7.43 -1.50 -17.39
N PRO A 101 7.54 -2.73 -17.95
CA PRO A 101 7.17 -3.96 -17.24
C PRO A 101 8.06 -4.25 -16.03
N GLU A 102 9.36 -3.98 -16.14
CA GLU A 102 10.31 -4.17 -15.05
C GLU A 102 10.03 -3.22 -13.89
N PHE A 103 9.82 -1.93 -14.17
CA PHE A 103 9.47 -0.94 -13.16
C PHE A 103 8.15 -1.31 -12.46
N THR A 104 7.15 -1.74 -13.22
CA THR A 104 5.86 -2.19 -12.68
C THR A 104 6.05 -3.39 -11.76
N GLY A 105 6.77 -4.42 -12.21
CA GLY A 105 7.08 -5.60 -11.39
C GLY A 105 7.85 -5.28 -10.12
N ASN A 106 8.82 -4.39 -10.23
CA ASN A 106 9.66 -3.96 -9.11
C ASN A 106 8.87 -3.16 -8.07
N THR A 107 7.98 -2.28 -8.52
CA THR A 107 7.16 -1.43 -7.63
C THR A 107 6.01 -2.22 -7.00
N ASP A 108 5.21 -2.90 -7.82
CA ASP A 108 3.94 -3.50 -7.39
C ASP A 108 4.15 -4.88 -6.76
N GLY A 109 4.93 -5.72 -7.42
CA GLY A 109 5.23 -7.08 -6.95
C GLY A 109 6.28 -7.09 -5.83
N LEU A 110 7.52 -6.80 -6.19
CA LEU A 110 8.64 -6.82 -5.23
C LEU A 110 8.49 -5.77 -4.14
N GLY A 111 7.88 -4.61 -4.43
CA GLY A 111 7.58 -3.59 -3.43
C GLY A 111 6.68 -4.12 -2.32
N THR A 112 5.65 -4.89 -2.67
CA THR A 112 4.79 -5.56 -1.67
C THR A 112 5.60 -6.53 -0.81
N THR A 113 6.47 -7.35 -1.41
CA THR A 113 7.35 -8.26 -0.66
C THR A 113 8.28 -7.51 0.29
N ARG A 114 8.87 -6.39 -0.16
CA ARG A 114 9.74 -5.55 0.70
C ARG A 114 9.00 -5.01 1.92
N LEU A 115 7.76 -4.58 1.74
CA LEU A 115 6.96 -4.05 2.84
C LEU A 115 6.54 -5.15 3.82
N LEU A 116 6.14 -6.33 3.33
CA LEU A 116 5.87 -7.51 4.15
C LEU A 116 7.12 -7.94 4.94
N GLU A 117 8.30 -7.99 4.28
CA GLU A 117 9.57 -8.27 4.95
C GLU A 117 9.94 -7.21 6.00
N ALA A 118 9.68 -5.94 5.73
CA ALA A 118 9.91 -4.88 6.70
C ALA A 118 9.07 -5.09 7.96
N ILE A 119 7.80 -5.46 7.83
CA ILE A 119 6.92 -5.77 8.97
C ILE A 119 7.45 -7.00 9.72
N ARG A 120 7.74 -8.08 9.00
CA ARG A 120 8.23 -9.34 9.59
C ARG A 120 9.55 -9.16 10.34
N THR A 121 10.54 -8.53 9.71
CA THR A 121 11.90 -8.41 10.26
C THR A 121 11.99 -7.40 11.40
N THR A 122 11.11 -6.39 11.44
CA THR A 122 11.05 -5.45 12.56
C THR A 122 10.27 -5.99 13.75
N GLY A 123 9.53 -7.09 13.58
CA GLY A 123 8.70 -7.68 14.64
C GLY A 123 7.51 -6.82 15.04
N VAL A 124 7.11 -5.85 14.21
CA VAL A 124 5.94 -5.00 14.46
C VAL A 124 4.66 -5.82 14.19
N PRO A 125 3.74 -5.96 15.17
CA PRO A 125 2.54 -6.78 15.03
C PRO A 125 1.44 -6.06 14.23
N ALA A 126 1.79 -5.55 13.04
CA ALA A 126 0.87 -4.81 12.20
C ALA A 126 -0.09 -5.72 11.44
N ARG A 127 -1.33 -5.26 11.28
CA ARG A 127 -2.26 -5.84 10.30
C ARG A 127 -1.96 -5.26 8.93
N PHE A 128 -1.83 -6.12 7.94
CA PHE A 128 -1.47 -5.71 6.58
C PHE A 128 -2.62 -5.91 5.60
N TYR A 129 -2.93 -4.87 4.84
CA TYR A 129 -3.89 -4.90 3.74
C TYR A 129 -3.17 -4.62 2.41
N GLN A 130 -3.40 -5.48 1.41
CA GLN A 130 -2.93 -5.34 0.04
C GLN A 130 -4.07 -4.94 -0.89
N ALA A 131 -3.95 -3.82 -1.57
CA ALA A 131 -4.82 -3.49 -2.69
C ALA A 131 -4.45 -4.38 -3.88
N SER A 132 -5.26 -5.40 -4.12
CA SER A 132 -5.25 -6.22 -5.32
C SER A 132 -6.18 -5.62 -6.37
N THR A 133 -6.44 -6.31 -7.48
CA THR A 133 -7.21 -5.75 -8.60
C THR A 133 -7.99 -6.82 -9.34
N SER A 134 -9.14 -6.47 -9.88
CA SER A 134 -9.92 -7.31 -10.80
C SER A 134 -9.16 -7.65 -12.09
N GLU A 135 -8.17 -6.86 -12.49
CA GLU A 135 -7.28 -7.16 -13.63
C GLU A 135 -6.57 -8.52 -13.51
N MET A 136 -6.44 -9.06 -12.29
CA MET A 136 -5.89 -10.40 -12.08
C MET A 136 -6.73 -11.49 -12.74
N PHE A 137 -8.04 -11.30 -12.86
CA PHE A 137 -8.93 -12.25 -13.52
C PHE A 137 -8.71 -12.28 -15.04
N GLY A 138 -8.39 -11.14 -15.66
CA GLY A 138 -8.06 -11.04 -17.07
C GLY A 138 -9.09 -11.73 -17.98
N ASN A 139 -8.72 -12.88 -18.57
CA ASN A 139 -9.59 -13.63 -19.48
C ASN A 139 -10.54 -14.64 -18.78
N THR A 140 -10.55 -14.69 -17.45
CA THR A 140 -11.46 -15.59 -16.73
C THR A 140 -12.91 -15.17 -16.96
N PRO A 141 -13.79 -16.07 -17.40
CA PRO A 141 -15.19 -15.73 -17.67
C PRO A 141 -15.94 -15.22 -16.44
N PRO A 142 -16.86 -14.27 -16.57
CA PRO A 142 -17.76 -13.87 -15.51
C PRO A 142 -18.85 -14.94 -15.26
N PRO A 143 -19.49 -14.97 -14.05
CA PRO A 143 -19.20 -14.14 -12.90
C PRO A 143 -17.92 -14.59 -12.19
N GLN A 144 -17.17 -13.60 -11.64
CA GLN A 144 -15.92 -13.85 -10.94
C GLN A 144 -16.11 -13.68 -9.44
N ASN A 145 -15.36 -14.44 -8.65
CA ASN A 145 -15.31 -14.40 -7.18
C ASN A 145 -13.91 -14.79 -6.68
N GLU A 146 -13.73 -14.88 -5.37
CA GLU A 146 -12.44 -15.16 -4.72
C GLU A 146 -11.87 -16.54 -5.05
N THR A 147 -12.67 -17.48 -5.58
CA THR A 147 -12.24 -18.82 -6.01
C THR A 147 -11.97 -18.91 -7.51
N SER A 148 -12.26 -17.85 -8.26
CA SER A 148 -11.98 -17.79 -9.69
C SER A 148 -10.48 -17.78 -9.98
N GLN A 149 -10.07 -18.50 -11.01
CA GLN A 149 -8.66 -18.55 -11.40
C GLN A 149 -8.19 -17.18 -11.92
N PHE A 150 -6.98 -16.80 -11.55
CA PHE A 150 -6.33 -15.62 -12.11
C PHE A 150 -5.74 -15.95 -13.48
N HIS A 151 -5.95 -15.05 -14.45
CA HIS A 151 -5.46 -15.19 -15.82
C HIS A 151 -4.98 -13.84 -16.35
N ALA A 152 -3.90 -13.31 -15.78
CA ALA A 152 -3.37 -11.99 -16.11
C ALA A 152 -3.15 -11.75 -17.60
N ARG A 153 -3.50 -10.55 -18.08
CA ARG A 153 -3.33 -10.13 -19.47
C ARG A 153 -2.44 -8.90 -19.63
N SER A 154 -1.80 -8.46 -18.54
CA SER A 154 -0.87 -7.33 -18.55
C SER A 154 0.27 -7.55 -17.53
N PRO A 155 1.43 -6.90 -17.71
CA PRO A 155 2.48 -6.87 -16.70
C PRO A 155 2.01 -6.34 -15.34
N TYR A 156 1.09 -5.36 -15.33
CA TYR A 156 0.44 -4.87 -14.12
C TYR A 156 -0.32 -6.00 -13.41
N ALA A 157 -1.21 -6.69 -14.12
CA ALA A 157 -1.99 -7.79 -13.53
C ALA A 157 -1.09 -8.91 -13.02
N ALA A 158 -0.05 -9.29 -13.75
CA ALA A 158 0.92 -10.28 -13.32
C ALA A 158 1.66 -9.87 -12.04
N SER A 159 2.06 -8.60 -11.93
CA SER A 159 2.68 -8.03 -10.73
C SER A 159 1.74 -8.04 -9.52
N LYS A 160 0.46 -7.76 -9.75
CA LYS A 160 -0.57 -7.79 -8.70
C LYS A 160 -0.91 -9.22 -8.27
N ILE A 161 -0.89 -10.22 -9.17
CA ILE A 161 -1.00 -11.64 -8.81
C ILE A 161 0.17 -12.04 -7.89
N TYR A 162 1.40 -11.67 -8.26
CA TYR A 162 2.56 -11.92 -7.40
C TYR A 162 2.37 -11.31 -6.01
N ALA A 163 1.98 -10.02 -5.93
CA ALA A 163 1.75 -9.33 -4.66
C ALA A 163 0.64 -10.01 -3.82
N HIS A 164 -0.44 -10.44 -4.47
CA HIS A 164 -1.54 -11.17 -3.84
C HIS A 164 -1.04 -12.52 -3.27
N CYS A 165 -0.32 -13.31 -4.07
CA CYS A 165 0.24 -14.58 -3.63
C CYS A 165 1.23 -14.40 -2.47
N MET A 166 2.08 -13.37 -2.50
CA MET A 166 3.01 -13.07 -1.39
C MET A 166 2.25 -12.69 -0.13
N THR A 167 1.16 -11.95 -0.22
CA THR A 167 0.32 -11.62 0.94
C THR A 167 -0.27 -12.87 1.59
N VAL A 168 -0.78 -13.80 0.78
CA VAL A 168 -1.27 -15.11 1.25
C VAL A 168 -0.13 -15.92 1.88
N ASN A 169 1.02 -15.99 1.21
CA ASN A 169 2.19 -16.74 1.68
C ASN A 169 2.69 -16.24 3.04
N TYR A 170 2.79 -14.92 3.23
CA TYR A 170 3.23 -14.35 4.52
C TYR A 170 2.22 -14.59 5.64
N ARG A 171 0.92 -14.60 5.33
CA ARG A 171 -0.11 -15.01 6.28
C ARG A 171 0.06 -16.45 6.73
N GLU A 172 0.27 -17.36 5.79
CA GLU A 172 0.31 -18.80 6.06
C GLU A 172 1.65 -19.26 6.63
N ALA A 173 2.77 -18.80 6.04
CA ALA A 173 4.10 -19.25 6.45
C ALA A 173 4.63 -18.53 7.71
N HIS A 174 4.23 -17.30 7.95
CA HIS A 174 4.76 -16.47 9.05
C HIS A 174 3.70 -16.08 10.08
N GLY A 175 2.45 -16.50 9.93
CA GLY A 175 1.36 -16.18 10.86
C GLY A 175 1.02 -14.68 10.90
N MET A 176 1.37 -13.91 9.87
CA MET A 176 1.07 -12.49 9.80
C MET A 176 -0.44 -12.28 9.55
N TYR A 177 -1.02 -11.27 10.21
CA TYR A 177 -2.36 -10.82 9.82
C TYR A 177 -2.25 -10.06 8.51
N ALA A 178 -2.46 -10.74 7.39
CA ALA A 178 -2.36 -10.15 6.06
C ALA A 178 -3.55 -10.56 5.18
N CYS A 179 -4.18 -9.59 4.53
CA CYS A 179 -5.32 -9.81 3.64
C CYS A 179 -5.22 -8.94 2.39
N SER A 180 -5.96 -9.33 1.35
CA SER A 180 -6.05 -8.61 0.08
C SER A 180 -7.51 -8.28 -0.23
N GLY A 181 -7.77 -7.05 -0.73
CA GLY A 181 -9.04 -6.70 -1.34
C GLY A 181 -8.91 -6.72 -2.86
N ILE A 182 -9.80 -7.40 -3.58
CA ILE A 182 -9.84 -7.40 -5.03
C ILE A 182 -10.70 -6.21 -5.47
N LEU A 183 -10.05 -5.14 -5.93
CA LEU A 183 -10.71 -3.89 -6.30
C LEU A 183 -11.13 -3.92 -7.78
N PHE A 184 -12.29 -3.37 -8.07
CA PHE A 184 -12.87 -3.24 -9.41
C PHE A 184 -12.88 -1.80 -9.88
#